data_c1c328280acff736296006cd13005778
#
_entry.id   c1c328280acff736296006cd13005778
#
_cell.length_a   1.000
_cell.length_b   1.000
_cell.length_c   1.000
_cell.angle_alpha   90.00
_cell.angle_beta   90.00
_cell.angle_gamma   90.00
#
_symmetry.space_group_name_H-M   'P 1'
#
loop_
_entity.id
_entity.type
_entity.pdbx_description
1 polymer ?
#
loop_
_entity_poly.entity_id
_entity_poly.type
_entity_poly.pdbx_seq_one_letter_code
_entity_poly.pdbx_strand_id
1 'polypeptide(L)'
;NLVFITAGMGGGTGTGVAPVVAEIAKEQGAIVIGMVTSPFKVERARLLKAEEGLDELRKQADTVIVLDNNRLLNYCPNFPVDKAFSVMDQLIAETVKGISETITQPSLINLDYADVRAIMKGGGLAVMLVGEAKGQDKANEVVRTALNHPLLDVDTTGATGCLLHITGGTDMSLQEAERIASLLTIELDSRANVIWGARVRKDYEGRVRCMAIMTGINSAQIIGPNNEKAFSNSMLDEKIGINAINSGSLIDRIV
;
A
#
# COMPACT_ATOMS: atom_id res chain seq x y z
N ASN A 1 17.90 -9.79 6.40
CA ASN A 1 16.74 -9.76 7.28
C ASN A 1 15.79 -8.65 6.84
N LEU A 2 14.48 -8.86 7.01
CA LEU A 2 13.42 -7.90 6.73
C LEU A 2 12.70 -7.60 8.04
N VAL A 3 12.50 -6.34 8.35
CA VAL A 3 11.80 -5.87 9.55
C VAL A 3 10.61 -5.01 9.12
N PHE A 4 9.42 -5.37 9.58
CA PHE A 4 8.22 -4.55 9.47
C PHE A 4 7.99 -3.82 10.78
N ILE A 5 7.79 -2.50 10.71
CA ILE A 5 7.42 -1.66 11.83
C ILE A 5 5.99 -1.17 11.59
N THR A 6 5.06 -1.60 12.43
CA THR A 6 3.67 -1.13 12.36
C THR A 6 3.37 -0.24 13.56
N ALA A 7 2.86 0.96 13.31
CA ALA A 7 2.56 1.93 14.37
C ALA A 7 1.45 2.91 13.97
N GLY A 8 0.67 3.35 14.95
CA GLY A 8 -0.17 4.53 14.82
C GLY A 8 0.64 5.79 15.16
N MET A 9 0.70 6.73 14.21
CA MET A 9 1.40 8.00 14.40
C MET A 9 0.52 9.02 15.14
N GLY A 10 1.15 10.02 15.74
CA GLY A 10 0.47 11.08 16.51
C GLY A 10 0.34 10.82 18.01
N GLY A 11 0.60 9.59 18.44
CA GLY A 11 0.72 9.25 19.86
C GLY A 11 2.14 9.47 20.40
N GLY A 12 2.40 9.00 21.62
CA GLY A 12 3.75 9.04 22.22
C GLY A 12 4.61 7.88 21.75
N THR A 13 4.14 6.64 21.96
CA THR A 13 4.92 5.42 21.74
C THR A 13 5.21 5.20 20.26
N GLY A 14 4.17 5.12 19.40
CA GLY A 14 4.35 4.85 17.96
C GLY A 14 5.23 5.90 17.31
N THR A 15 4.94 7.18 17.56
CA THR A 15 5.66 8.30 16.95
C THR A 15 7.14 8.37 17.38
N GLY A 16 7.42 8.14 18.69
CA GLY A 16 8.77 8.28 19.20
C GLY A 16 9.63 7.03 19.08
N VAL A 17 9.02 5.83 19.16
CA VAL A 17 9.78 4.57 19.18
C VAL A 17 10.02 4.01 17.77
N ALA A 18 9.07 4.20 16.83
CA ALA A 18 9.20 3.63 15.50
C ALA A 18 10.49 4.06 14.77
N PRO A 19 10.90 5.35 14.76
CA PRO A 19 12.16 5.76 14.14
C PRO A 19 13.39 5.11 14.79
N VAL A 20 13.41 5.02 16.12
CA VAL A 20 14.54 4.41 16.86
C VAL A 20 14.67 2.91 16.54
N VAL A 21 13.56 2.19 16.50
CA VAL A 21 13.57 0.77 16.11
C VAL A 21 14.03 0.62 14.67
N ALA A 22 13.62 1.53 13.77
CA ALA A 22 14.06 1.52 12.37
C ALA A 22 15.57 1.69 12.26
N GLU A 23 16.14 2.66 12.97
CA GLU A 23 17.58 2.92 13.03
C GLU A 23 18.36 1.68 13.48
N ILE A 24 17.99 1.11 14.64
CA ILE A 24 18.64 -0.08 15.18
C ILE A 24 18.56 -1.27 14.21
N ALA A 25 17.38 -1.49 13.61
CA ALA A 25 17.21 -2.58 12.65
C ALA A 25 18.07 -2.39 11.40
N LYS A 26 18.18 -1.15 10.91
CA LYS A 26 19.01 -0.79 9.75
C LYS A 26 20.50 -0.95 10.03
N GLU A 27 20.97 -0.59 11.23
CA GLU A 27 22.34 -0.83 11.69
C GLU A 27 22.71 -2.32 11.69
N GLN A 28 21.74 -3.20 11.97
CA GLN A 28 21.90 -4.65 11.88
C GLN A 28 21.82 -5.20 10.44
N GLY A 29 21.76 -4.32 9.42
CA GLY A 29 21.72 -4.69 8.01
C GLY A 29 20.38 -5.21 7.51
N ALA A 30 19.31 -5.03 8.28
CA ALA A 30 17.95 -5.37 7.84
C ALA A 30 17.41 -4.35 6.82
N ILE A 31 16.49 -4.80 5.96
CA ILE A 31 15.60 -3.91 5.22
C ILE A 31 14.46 -3.54 6.17
N VAL A 32 14.16 -2.25 6.30
CA VAL A 32 13.14 -1.75 7.22
C VAL A 32 11.99 -1.14 6.42
N ILE A 33 10.81 -1.72 6.60
CA ILE A 33 9.57 -1.23 6.01
C ILE A 33 8.66 -0.74 7.12
N GLY A 34 8.41 0.58 7.16
CA GLY A 34 7.42 1.19 8.03
C GLY A 34 6.03 1.08 7.41
N MET A 35 5.04 0.63 8.18
CA MET A 35 3.62 0.66 7.80
C MET A 35 2.86 1.36 8.91
N VAL A 36 2.53 2.62 8.69
CA VAL A 36 2.02 3.48 9.74
C VAL A 36 0.66 4.07 9.39
N THR A 37 -0.17 4.29 10.40
CA THR A 37 -1.45 4.96 10.21
C THR A 37 -1.35 6.41 10.66
N SER A 38 -1.93 7.31 9.85
CA SER A 38 -2.08 8.73 10.17
C SER A 38 -3.39 8.96 10.92
N PRO A 39 -3.40 9.84 11.95
CA PRO A 39 -4.60 10.14 12.72
C PRO A 39 -5.67 10.85 11.88
N PHE A 40 -6.90 10.89 12.42
CA PHE A 40 -7.98 11.64 11.79
C PHE A 40 -7.71 13.15 11.77
N LYS A 41 -8.19 13.86 10.74
CA LYS A 41 -8.07 15.32 10.61
C LYS A 41 -8.62 16.09 11.82
N VAL A 42 -9.61 15.54 12.51
CA VAL A 42 -10.18 16.12 13.73
C VAL A 42 -9.20 16.12 14.91
N GLU A 43 -8.17 15.27 14.89
CA GLU A 43 -7.18 15.12 15.95
C GLU A 43 -6.03 16.14 15.88
N ARG A 44 -6.18 17.20 15.20
CA ARG A 44 -5.28 18.38 14.97
C ARG A 44 -3.87 18.31 15.55
N ALA A 45 -3.72 18.37 16.89
CA ALA A 45 -2.41 18.32 17.57
C ALA A 45 -1.67 17.00 17.35
N ARG A 46 -2.41 15.90 17.14
CA ARG A 46 -1.82 14.59 16.82
C ARG A 46 -1.33 14.52 15.39
N LEU A 47 -1.96 15.26 14.46
CA LEU A 47 -1.48 15.34 13.07
C LEU A 47 -0.08 15.95 13.01
N LEU A 48 0.17 17.08 13.70
CA LEU A 48 1.49 17.70 13.75
C LEU A 48 2.55 16.74 14.30
N LYS A 49 2.24 16.04 15.40
CA LYS A 49 3.15 15.01 15.93
C LYS A 49 3.35 13.85 14.98
N ALA A 50 2.31 13.44 14.26
CA ALA A 50 2.39 12.37 13.28
C ALA A 50 3.32 12.75 12.12
N GLU A 51 3.24 13.99 11.63
CA GLU A 51 4.10 14.53 10.57
C GLU A 51 5.56 14.54 11.01
N GLU A 52 5.85 15.07 12.20
CA GLU A 52 7.21 15.09 12.77
C GLU A 52 7.80 13.66 12.89
N GLY A 53 7.02 12.73 13.48
CA GLY A 53 7.47 11.35 13.62
C GLY A 53 7.57 10.58 12.32
N LEU A 54 6.74 10.91 11.33
CA LEU A 54 6.82 10.35 9.99
C LEU A 54 8.10 10.81 9.27
N ASP A 55 8.45 12.08 9.40
CA ASP A 55 9.69 12.62 8.84
C ASP A 55 10.94 11.97 9.45
N GLU A 56 10.93 11.71 10.77
CA GLU A 56 12.01 10.98 11.42
C GLU A 56 12.04 9.50 10.97
N LEU A 57 10.89 8.84 10.89
CA LEU A 57 10.82 7.45 10.43
C LEU A 57 11.32 7.31 8.98
N ARG A 58 11.00 8.25 8.10
CA ARG A 58 11.46 8.25 6.70
C ARG A 58 12.97 8.36 6.55
N LYS A 59 13.66 9.04 7.48
CA LYS A 59 15.13 9.13 7.48
C LYS A 59 15.77 7.79 7.85
N GLN A 60 15.09 7.01 8.69
CA GLN A 60 15.64 5.77 9.24
C GLN A 60 15.17 4.51 8.48
N ALA A 61 13.92 4.43 8.04
CA ALA A 61 13.41 3.30 7.29
C ALA A 61 13.90 3.32 5.82
N ASP A 62 13.93 2.17 5.17
CA ASP A 62 14.19 2.08 3.74
C ASP A 62 12.95 2.46 2.93
N THR A 63 11.77 2.14 3.43
CA THR A 63 10.48 2.45 2.81
C THR A 63 9.42 2.69 3.88
N VAL A 64 8.56 3.69 3.68
CA VAL A 64 7.42 3.97 4.57
C VAL A 64 6.13 4.03 3.77
N ILE A 65 5.17 3.19 4.17
CA ILE A 65 3.81 3.16 3.66
C ILE A 65 2.91 3.84 4.69
N VAL A 66 2.20 4.88 4.28
CA VAL A 66 1.29 5.63 5.14
C VAL A 66 -0.14 5.33 4.78
N LEU A 67 -0.93 4.96 5.78
CA LEU A 67 -2.36 4.67 5.66
C LEU A 67 -3.15 5.78 6.38
N ASP A 68 -3.98 6.50 5.65
CA ASP A 68 -4.76 7.59 6.21
C ASP A 68 -6.08 7.09 6.81
N ASN A 69 -6.25 7.23 8.14
CA ASN A 69 -7.47 6.83 8.83
C ASN A 69 -8.72 7.60 8.31
N ASN A 70 -8.55 8.78 7.73
CA ASN A 70 -9.68 9.51 7.15
C ASN A 70 -10.34 8.76 5.99
N ARG A 71 -9.62 7.89 5.31
CA ARG A 71 -10.17 7.04 4.24
C ARG A 71 -11.20 6.05 4.75
N LEU A 72 -11.12 5.62 6.03
CA LEU A 72 -12.15 4.77 6.64
C LEU A 72 -13.52 5.45 6.68
N LEU A 73 -13.58 6.79 6.84
CA LEU A 73 -14.83 7.53 6.84
C LEU A 73 -15.58 7.44 5.51
N ASN A 74 -14.86 7.29 4.41
CA ASN A 74 -15.44 7.13 3.08
C ASN A 74 -15.73 5.66 2.75
N TYR A 75 -14.87 4.75 3.23
CA TYR A 75 -14.95 3.32 2.91
C TYR A 75 -16.03 2.59 3.71
N CYS A 76 -16.13 2.86 5.01
CA CYS A 76 -17.07 2.20 5.91
C CYS A 76 -17.74 3.18 6.89
N PRO A 77 -18.49 4.20 6.37
CA PRO A 77 -19.01 5.31 7.17
C PRO A 77 -19.98 4.88 8.27
N ASN A 78 -20.66 3.76 8.08
CA ASN A 78 -21.70 3.26 8.99
C ASN A 78 -21.23 2.08 9.86
N PHE A 79 -19.94 1.71 9.81
CA PHE A 79 -19.43 0.63 10.63
C PHE A 79 -19.22 1.07 12.08
N PRO A 80 -19.42 0.17 13.05
CA PRO A 80 -18.90 0.38 14.40
C PRO A 80 -17.40 0.68 14.37
N VAL A 81 -16.93 1.55 15.27
CA VAL A 81 -15.55 2.06 15.26
C VAL A 81 -14.51 0.93 15.31
N ASP A 82 -14.76 -0.08 16.14
CA ASP A 82 -13.91 -1.28 16.25
C ASP A 82 -13.83 -2.06 14.93
N LYS A 83 -14.94 -2.18 14.23
CA LYS A 83 -15.00 -2.84 12.91
C LYS A 83 -14.29 -2.03 11.83
N ALA A 84 -14.44 -0.71 11.84
CA ALA A 84 -13.74 0.16 10.90
C ALA A 84 -12.22 0.05 11.06
N PHE A 85 -11.70 0.08 12.29
CA PHE A 85 -10.27 -0.14 12.53
C PHE A 85 -9.80 -1.54 12.16
N SER A 86 -10.64 -2.58 12.37
CA SER A 86 -10.30 -3.94 11.94
C SER A 86 -10.07 -4.06 10.43
N VAL A 87 -10.71 -3.23 9.62
CA VAL A 87 -10.44 -3.17 8.16
C VAL A 87 -9.00 -2.71 7.88
N MET A 88 -8.54 -1.69 8.60
CA MET A 88 -7.17 -1.19 8.46
C MET A 88 -6.15 -2.22 8.94
N ASP A 89 -6.40 -2.85 10.08
CA ASP A 89 -5.56 -3.91 10.62
C ASP A 89 -5.44 -5.09 9.67
N GLN A 90 -6.55 -5.46 9.03
CA GLN A 90 -6.54 -6.53 8.02
C GLN A 90 -5.72 -6.14 6.79
N LEU A 91 -5.83 -4.91 6.32
CA LEU A 91 -5.03 -4.41 5.18
C LEU A 91 -3.53 -4.48 5.49
N ILE A 92 -3.12 -4.04 6.68
CA ILE A 92 -1.73 -4.15 7.14
C ILE A 92 -1.28 -5.61 7.22
N ALA A 93 -2.07 -6.46 7.86
CA ALA A 93 -1.77 -7.87 8.03
C ALA A 93 -1.63 -8.60 6.69
N GLU A 94 -2.54 -8.33 5.75
CA GLU A 94 -2.48 -8.91 4.40
C GLU A 94 -1.26 -8.44 3.61
N THR A 95 -0.83 -7.18 3.80
CA THR A 95 0.37 -6.64 3.16
C THR A 95 1.63 -7.30 3.70
N VAL A 96 1.78 -7.34 5.03
CA VAL A 96 2.92 -8.02 5.67
C VAL A 96 2.99 -9.48 5.25
N LYS A 97 1.84 -10.15 5.27
CA LYS A 97 1.72 -11.54 4.81
C LYS A 97 2.11 -11.68 3.34
N GLY A 98 1.56 -10.83 2.47
CA GLY A 98 1.83 -10.88 1.03
C GLY A 98 3.32 -10.70 0.70
N ILE A 99 3.98 -9.70 1.27
CA ILE A 99 5.42 -9.47 1.10
C ILE A 99 6.23 -10.67 1.64
N SER A 100 5.88 -11.13 2.84
CA SER A 100 6.55 -12.26 3.46
C SER A 100 6.42 -13.53 2.63
N GLU A 101 5.20 -13.87 2.18
CA GLU A 101 4.96 -15.04 1.33
C GLU A 101 5.66 -14.94 -0.02
N THR A 102 5.74 -13.74 -0.60
CA THR A 102 6.44 -13.49 -1.87
C THR A 102 7.91 -13.88 -1.81
N ILE A 103 8.55 -13.65 -0.66
CA ILE A 103 9.98 -13.94 -0.46
C ILE A 103 10.22 -15.39 0.00
N THR A 104 9.30 -15.94 0.81
CA THR A 104 9.55 -17.21 1.52
C THR A 104 8.93 -18.42 0.84
N GLN A 105 7.97 -18.22 -0.08
CA GLN A 105 7.26 -19.33 -0.69
C GLN A 105 7.57 -19.47 -2.19
N PRO A 106 7.70 -20.69 -2.70
CA PRO A 106 7.92 -20.94 -4.12
C PRO A 106 6.82 -20.33 -4.99
N SER A 107 7.20 -19.66 -6.04
CA SER A 107 6.32 -19.05 -7.04
C SER A 107 6.71 -19.51 -8.45
N LEU A 108 5.84 -19.34 -9.44
CA LEU A 108 6.19 -19.62 -10.84
C LEU A 108 7.25 -18.64 -11.36
N ILE A 109 7.14 -17.39 -10.96
CA ILE A 109 8.14 -16.35 -11.16
C ILE A 109 8.56 -15.92 -9.75
N ASN A 110 9.74 -16.38 -9.32
CA ASN A 110 10.21 -16.15 -7.98
C ASN A 110 10.77 -14.74 -7.83
N LEU A 111 10.41 -14.13 -6.72
CA LEU A 111 11.04 -12.93 -6.22
C LEU A 111 11.99 -13.31 -5.09
N ASP A 112 13.21 -12.83 -5.16
CA ASP A 112 14.18 -13.09 -4.09
C ASP A 112 14.33 -11.88 -3.16
N TYR A 113 15.08 -12.08 -2.09
CA TYR A 113 15.35 -11.02 -1.11
C TYR A 113 16.16 -9.85 -1.72
N ALA A 114 17.00 -10.12 -2.71
CA ALA A 114 17.79 -9.09 -3.38
C ALA A 114 16.90 -8.18 -4.23
N ASP A 115 15.87 -8.74 -4.87
CA ASP A 115 14.86 -8.02 -5.63
C ASP A 115 14.08 -7.06 -4.73
N VAL A 116 13.56 -7.55 -3.61
CA VAL A 116 12.87 -6.71 -2.62
C VAL A 116 13.79 -5.61 -2.10
N ARG A 117 15.04 -5.93 -1.82
CA ARG A 117 16.04 -4.96 -1.36
C ARG A 117 16.31 -3.88 -2.41
N ALA A 118 16.39 -4.25 -3.69
CA ALA A 118 16.64 -3.32 -4.78
C ALA A 118 15.51 -2.27 -4.92
N ILE A 119 14.26 -2.70 -4.77
CA ILE A 119 13.10 -1.81 -4.81
C ILE A 119 13.00 -0.95 -3.55
N MET A 120 13.18 -1.53 -2.37
CA MET A 120 12.94 -0.83 -1.11
C MET A 120 14.04 0.16 -0.73
N LYS A 121 15.31 -0.11 -1.02
CA LYS A 121 16.46 0.71 -0.59
C LYS A 121 16.51 2.14 -1.13
N GLY A 122 15.83 2.43 -2.21
CA GLY A 122 15.80 3.78 -2.80
C GLY A 122 14.49 4.53 -2.52
N GLY A 123 13.58 3.95 -1.73
CA GLY A 123 12.19 4.24 -1.86
C GLY A 123 11.62 5.43 -1.11
N GLY A 124 12.11 5.76 0.04
CA GLY A 124 11.47 6.83 0.83
C GLY A 124 9.98 6.53 1.09
N LEU A 125 9.10 7.34 0.51
CA LEU A 125 7.67 7.07 0.53
C LEU A 125 7.28 6.02 -0.51
N ALA A 126 6.36 5.16 -0.12
CA ALA A 126 5.77 4.17 -1.01
C ALA A 126 4.25 4.16 -0.86
N VAL A 127 3.59 3.81 -1.95
CA VAL A 127 2.19 3.42 -1.92
C VAL A 127 2.07 1.91 -2.12
N MET A 128 1.01 1.39 -1.53
CA MET A 128 0.60 0.03 -1.72
C MET A 128 -0.67 -0.01 -2.55
N LEU A 129 -0.75 -0.96 -3.47
CA LEU A 129 -1.92 -1.27 -4.26
C LEU A 129 -2.36 -2.68 -3.94
N VAL A 130 -3.65 -2.87 -3.72
CA VAL A 130 -4.24 -4.20 -3.54
C VAL A 130 -5.53 -4.26 -4.33
N GLY A 131 -5.66 -5.27 -5.18
CA GLY A 131 -6.87 -5.54 -5.92
C GLY A 131 -7.20 -7.03 -5.96
N GLU A 132 -8.48 -7.35 -6.00
CA GLU A 132 -8.97 -8.70 -6.23
C GLU A 132 -10.15 -8.64 -7.21
N ALA A 133 -10.18 -9.58 -8.16
CA ALA A 133 -11.24 -9.67 -9.14
C ALA A 133 -11.59 -11.12 -9.47
N LYS A 134 -12.82 -11.33 -9.97
CA LYS A 134 -13.36 -12.63 -10.38
C LYS A 134 -13.99 -12.52 -11.77
N GLY A 135 -14.03 -13.63 -12.49
CA GLY A 135 -14.75 -13.73 -13.76
C GLY A 135 -13.84 -13.63 -15.00
N GLN A 136 -14.45 -13.34 -16.15
CA GLN A 136 -13.76 -13.42 -17.45
C GLN A 136 -12.79 -12.26 -17.71
N ASP A 137 -13.08 -11.06 -17.25
CA ASP A 137 -12.22 -9.87 -17.43
C ASP A 137 -11.43 -9.52 -16.16
N LYS A 138 -11.07 -10.54 -15.38
CA LYS A 138 -10.43 -10.38 -14.07
C LYS A 138 -9.11 -9.61 -14.14
N ALA A 139 -8.38 -9.65 -15.28
CA ALA A 139 -7.13 -8.91 -15.43
C ALA A 139 -7.33 -7.38 -15.46
N ASN A 140 -8.30 -6.88 -16.20
CA ASN A 140 -8.60 -5.44 -16.20
C ASN A 140 -9.26 -5.01 -14.89
N GLU A 141 -10.16 -5.84 -14.38
CA GLU A 141 -10.91 -5.54 -13.17
C GLU A 141 -10.01 -5.50 -11.92
N VAL A 142 -9.03 -6.40 -11.79
CA VAL A 142 -8.08 -6.39 -10.67
C VAL A 142 -7.22 -5.12 -10.66
N VAL A 143 -6.79 -4.66 -11.84
CA VAL A 143 -6.04 -3.40 -11.98
C VAL A 143 -6.93 -2.22 -11.59
N ARG A 144 -8.14 -2.16 -12.12
CA ARG A 144 -9.11 -1.11 -11.76
C ARG A 144 -9.39 -1.07 -10.26
N THR A 145 -9.58 -2.22 -9.65
CA THR A 145 -9.81 -2.34 -8.20
C THR A 145 -8.58 -1.91 -7.39
N ALA A 146 -7.38 -2.23 -7.85
CA ALA A 146 -6.15 -1.85 -7.19
C ALA A 146 -5.89 -0.34 -7.25
N LEU A 147 -6.02 0.27 -8.42
CA LEU A 147 -5.79 1.69 -8.62
C LEU A 147 -6.85 2.57 -7.94
N ASN A 148 -8.09 2.09 -7.84
CA ASN A 148 -9.19 2.82 -7.20
C ASN A 148 -9.50 2.31 -5.78
N HIS A 149 -8.52 1.71 -5.09
CA HIS A 149 -8.77 1.18 -3.76
C HIS A 149 -9.06 2.31 -2.77
N PRO A 150 -10.24 2.35 -2.14
CA PRO A 150 -10.71 3.52 -1.40
C PRO A 150 -9.93 3.85 -0.12
N LEU A 151 -9.16 2.89 0.42
CA LEU A 151 -8.31 3.10 1.60
C LEU A 151 -6.89 3.57 1.24
N LEU A 152 -6.52 3.50 -0.04
CA LEU A 152 -5.18 3.84 -0.51
C LEU A 152 -5.24 5.15 -1.29
N ASP A 153 -4.29 6.02 -1.01
CA ASP A 153 -4.09 7.24 -1.79
C ASP A 153 -3.06 6.92 -2.85
N VAL A 154 -3.54 6.72 -4.08
CA VAL A 154 -2.70 6.16 -5.12
C VAL A 154 -2.45 7.20 -6.19
N ASP A 155 -1.36 7.94 -6.03
CA ASP A 155 -0.71 8.61 -7.16
C ASP A 155 0.57 7.84 -7.47
N THR A 156 0.53 7.05 -8.54
CA THR A 156 1.65 6.21 -8.98
C THR A 156 2.56 6.92 -9.96
N THR A 157 2.22 8.14 -10.34
CA THR A 157 2.92 8.91 -11.37
C THR A 157 4.37 9.15 -10.98
N GLY A 158 5.30 8.73 -11.84
CA GLY A 158 6.73 8.93 -11.65
C GLY A 158 7.38 8.02 -10.61
N ALA A 159 6.69 7.00 -10.10
CA ALA A 159 7.31 6.01 -9.24
C ALA A 159 8.54 5.38 -9.92
N THR A 160 9.62 5.21 -9.18
CA THR A 160 10.90 4.72 -9.68
C THR A 160 11.17 3.24 -9.40
N GLY A 161 10.35 2.63 -8.54
CA GLY A 161 10.41 1.21 -8.24
C GLY A 161 9.02 0.61 -8.07
N CYS A 162 8.85 -0.63 -8.51
CA CYS A 162 7.62 -1.40 -8.35
C CYS A 162 7.93 -2.86 -8.02
N LEU A 163 7.42 -3.32 -6.90
CA LEU A 163 7.36 -4.74 -6.54
C LEU A 163 5.93 -5.21 -6.71
N LEU A 164 5.67 -6.09 -7.65
CA LEU A 164 4.35 -6.61 -7.97
C LEU A 164 4.27 -8.11 -7.70
N HIS A 165 3.25 -8.54 -6.98
CA HIS A 165 2.92 -9.94 -6.78
C HIS A 165 1.51 -10.24 -7.24
N ILE A 166 1.36 -11.24 -8.14
CA ILE A 166 0.09 -11.67 -8.70
C ILE A 166 -0.21 -13.08 -8.20
N THR A 167 -1.39 -13.29 -7.66
CA THR A 167 -1.88 -14.61 -7.24
C THR A 167 -3.14 -14.94 -8.02
N GLY A 168 -3.15 -16.07 -8.70
CA GLY A 168 -4.32 -16.55 -9.44
C GLY A 168 -4.57 -18.04 -9.24
N GLY A 169 -5.64 -18.55 -9.84
CA GLY A 169 -5.95 -19.96 -9.89
C GLY A 169 -5.13 -20.72 -10.93
N THR A 170 -5.39 -22.03 -11.07
CA THR A 170 -4.76 -22.87 -12.11
C THR A 170 -5.17 -22.47 -13.53
N ASP A 171 -6.23 -21.67 -13.63
CA ASP A 171 -6.76 -21.06 -14.85
C ASP A 171 -6.03 -19.78 -15.27
N MET A 172 -5.17 -19.21 -14.43
CA MET A 172 -4.42 -17.99 -14.74
C MET A 172 -3.34 -18.26 -15.80
N SER A 173 -3.44 -17.60 -16.95
CA SER A 173 -2.44 -17.68 -18.00
C SER A 173 -1.27 -16.70 -17.77
N LEU A 174 -0.11 -16.99 -18.38
CA LEU A 174 1.03 -16.08 -18.38
C LEU A 174 0.68 -14.73 -19.04
N GLN A 175 -0.11 -14.76 -20.11
CA GLN A 175 -0.57 -13.56 -20.81
C GLN A 175 -1.45 -12.68 -19.91
N GLU A 176 -2.30 -13.29 -19.10
CA GLU A 176 -3.14 -12.59 -18.14
C GLU A 176 -2.30 -11.93 -17.03
N ALA A 177 -1.31 -12.64 -16.48
CA ALA A 177 -0.40 -12.10 -15.48
C ALA A 177 0.46 -10.95 -16.04
N GLU A 178 0.99 -11.11 -17.24
CA GLU A 178 1.75 -10.06 -17.95
C GLU A 178 0.88 -8.81 -18.21
N ARG A 179 -0.38 -9.00 -18.64
CA ARG A 179 -1.31 -7.89 -18.85
C ARG A 179 -1.57 -7.10 -17.58
N ILE A 180 -1.76 -7.78 -16.44
CA ILE A 180 -1.91 -7.11 -15.13
C ILE A 180 -0.67 -6.28 -14.82
N ALA A 181 0.52 -6.87 -14.99
CA ALA A 181 1.78 -6.19 -14.72
C ALA A 181 1.94 -4.95 -15.62
N SER A 182 1.73 -5.08 -16.91
CA SER A 182 1.80 -3.98 -17.89
C SER A 182 0.85 -2.83 -17.55
N LEU A 183 -0.41 -3.16 -17.24
CA LEU A 183 -1.42 -2.13 -16.94
C LEU A 183 -1.12 -1.39 -15.61
N LEU A 184 -0.62 -2.07 -14.58
CA LEU A 184 -0.28 -1.45 -13.31
C LEU A 184 0.96 -0.56 -13.40
N THR A 185 1.84 -0.80 -14.36
CA THR A 185 3.12 -0.10 -14.48
C THR A 185 3.14 0.98 -15.56
N ILE A 186 2.02 1.22 -16.23
CA ILE A 186 1.95 2.13 -17.39
C ILE A 186 2.31 3.59 -17.06
N GLU A 187 2.06 4.05 -15.84
CA GLU A 187 2.29 5.42 -15.38
C GLU A 187 3.64 5.61 -14.65
N LEU A 188 4.42 4.54 -14.52
CA LEU A 188 5.72 4.62 -13.86
C LEU A 188 6.75 5.39 -14.71
N ASP A 189 7.83 5.85 -14.08
CA ASP A 189 8.97 6.40 -14.81
C ASP A 189 9.50 5.37 -15.82
N SER A 190 9.92 5.83 -16.99
CA SER A 190 10.43 4.95 -18.07
C SER A 190 11.68 4.15 -17.67
N ARG A 191 12.37 4.57 -16.61
CA ARG A 191 13.55 3.90 -16.03
C ARG A 191 13.22 3.19 -14.72
N ALA A 192 11.93 3.07 -14.38
CA ALA A 192 11.52 2.41 -13.14
C ALA A 192 12.01 0.96 -13.10
N ASN A 193 12.51 0.56 -11.95
CA ASN A 193 12.84 -0.84 -11.69
C ASN A 193 11.56 -1.61 -11.33
N VAL A 194 11.08 -2.42 -12.25
CA VAL A 194 9.86 -3.23 -12.07
C VAL A 194 10.25 -4.68 -11.86
N ILE A 195 9.90 -5.21 -10.70
CA ILE A 195 10.12 -6.60 -10.34
C ILE A 195 8.75 -7.22 -10.05
N TRP A 196 8.42 -8.31 -10.73
CA TRP A 196 7.13 -8.94 -10.56
C TRP A 196 7.23 -10.46 -10.40
N GLY A 197 6.31 -11.02 -9.61
CA GLY A 197 6.19 -12.44 -9.39
C GLY A 197 4.76 -12.92 -9.58
N ALA A 198 4.61 -14.19 -9.97
CA ALA A 198 3.32 -14.81 -10.15
C ALA A 198 3.23 -16.14 -9.40
N ARG A 199 2.12 -16.36 -8.70
CA ARG A 199 1.84 -17.56 -7.93
C ARG A 199 0.51 -18.17 -8.31
N VAL A 200 0.47 -19.49 -8.44
CA VAL A 200 -0.77 -20.24 -8.65
C VAL A 200 -1.22 -20.90 -7.35
N ARG A 201 -2.48 -20.71 -7.00
CA ARG A 201 -3.13 -21.33 -5.85
C ARG A 201 -4.48 -21.91 -6.24
N LYS A 202 -4.76 -23.14 -5.83
CA LYS A 202 -6.03 -23.84 -6.15
C LYS A 202 -7.26 -23.14 -5.58
N ASP A 203 -7.14 -22.48 -4.43
CA ASP A 203 -8.22 -21.72 -3.80
C ASP A 203 -8.51 -20.38 -4.49
N TYR A 204 -7.74 -20.02 -5.53
CA TYR A 204 -7.95 -18.84 -6.38
C TYR A 204 -8.56 -19.17 -7.75
N GLU A 205 -9.14 -20.36 -7.94
CA GLU A 205 -9.80 -20.71 -9.19
C GLU A 205 -10.85 -19.67 -9.59
N GLY A 206 -10.80 -19.18 -10.84
CA GLY A 206 -11.67 -18.12 -11.35
C GLY A 206 -11.45 -16.74 -10.73
N ARG A 207 -10.40 -16.56 -9.91
CA ARG A 207 -10.05 -15.30 -9.24
C ARG A 207 -8.62 -14.92 -9.52
N VAL A 208 -8.34 -13.63 -9.42
CA VAL A 208 -6.97 -13.09 -9.40
C VAL A 208 -6.86 -12.01 -8.34
N ARG A 209 -5.74 -11.96 -7.68
CA ARG A 209 -5.37 -10.91 -6.74
C ARG A 209 -4.02 -10.34 -7.15
N CYS A 210 -3.89 -9.04 -7.14
CA CYS A 210 -2.61 -8.36 -7.26
C CYS A 210 -2.30 -7.55 -6.01
N MET A 211 -1.03 -7.47 -5.67
CA MET A 211 -0.48 -6.59 -4.67
C MET A 211 0.77 -5.95 -5.26
N ALA A 212 0.82 -4.63 -5.26
CA ALA A 212 2.01 -3.91 -5.70
C ALA A 212 2.47 -2.92 -4.62
N ILE A 213 3.77 -2.73 -4.52
CA ILE A 213 4.38 -1.66 -3.73
C ILE A 213 5.18 -0.82 -4.70
N MET A 214 4.82 0.44 -4.81
CA MET A 214 5.48 1.41 -5.66
C MET A 214 6.24 2.40 -4.80
N THR A 215 7.51 2.58 -5.11
CA THR A 215 8.47 3.39 -4.33
C THR A 215 8.97 4.57 -5.15
N GLY A 216 9.55 5.56 -4.48
CA GLY A 216 10.06 6.78 -5.13
C GLY A 216 8.96 7.74 -5.55
N ILE A 217 7.85 7.75 -4.84
CA ILE A 217 6.68 8.59 -5.10
C ILE A 217 6.81 9.91 -4.37
N ASN A 218 6.42 10.99 -5.04
CA ASN A 218 6.26 12.31 -4.45
C ASN A 218 4.77 12.52 -4.12
N SER A 219 4.32 12.09 -2.93
CA SER A 219 2.96 12.36 -2.50
C SER A 219 2.85 13.76 -1.89
N ALA A 220 2.06 14.63 -2.51
CA ALA A 220 1.78 15.97 -2.01
C ALA A 220 1.00 15.99 -0.68
N GLN A 221 0.36 14.90 -0.31
CA GLN A 221 -0.45 14.80 0.91
C GLN A 221 0.37 14.53 2.19
N ILE A 222 1.61 14.12 2.05
CA ILE A 222 2.52 13.78 3.16
C ILE A 222 3.58 14.86 3.39
N ILE A 223 3.68 15.83 2.50
CA ILE A 223 4.55 17.00 2.63
C ILE A 223 3.72 18.11 3.28
N GLY A 224 3.80 18.24 4.59
CA GLY A 224 3.17 19.21 5.50
C GLY A 224 2.63 20.56 4.95
N PRO A 225 2.20 21.48 5.83
CA PRO A 225 1.27 22.57 5.55
C PRO A 225 1.72 23.67 4.56
N ASN A 226 2.81 23.51 3.83
CA ASN A 226 3.29 24.51 2.87
C ASN A 226 2.55 24.50 1.52
N ASN A 227 1.53 23.68 1.33
CA ASN A 227 0.75 23.65 0.10
C ASN A 227 -0.75 23.95 0.35
N GLU A 228 -1.05 25.16 0.84
CA GLU A 228 -2.45 25.66 0.89
C GLU A 228 -3.16 25.63 -0.48
N LYS A 229 -2.43 25.56 -1.59
CA LYS A 229 -2.99 25.47 -2.95
C LYS A 229 -3.45 24.05 -3.32
N ALA A 230 -2.90 22.99 -2.73
CA ALA A 230 -3.37 21.62 -2.98
C ALA A 230 -4.68 21.33 -2.20
N PHE A 231 -4.86 21.95 -1.02
CA PHE A 231 -6.08 21.82 -0.23
C PHE A 231 -7.32 22.41 -0.90
N SER A 232 -7.18 23.48 -1.70
CA SER A 232 -8.31 24.12 -2.38
C SER A 232 -8.88 23.27 -3.53
N ASN A 233 -8.05 22.47 -4.19
CA ASN A 233 -8.50 21.59 -5.27
C ASN A 233 -9.18 20.31 -4.74
N SER A 234 -8.71 19.73 -3.64
CA SER A 234 -9.35 18.54 -3.05
C SER A 234 -10.74 18.83 -2.48
N MET A 235 -10.99 20.05 -2.00
CA MET A 235 -12.34 20.47 -1.56
C MET A 235 -13.32 20.76 -2.72
N LEU A 236 -12.82 20.99 -3.92
CA LEU A 236 -13.65 21.16 -5.11
C LEU A 236 -14.09 19.81 -5.69
N ASP A 237 -13.24 18.79 -5.64
CA ASP A 237 -13.57 17.44 -6.08
C ASP A 237 -14.55 16.72 -5.12
N GLU A 238 -14.56 17.07 -3.84
CA GLU A 238 -15.51 16.55 -2.85
C GLU A 238 -16.95 17.03 -3.07
N LYS A 239 -17.15 18.12 -3.85
CA LYS A 239 -18.49 18.65 -4.21
C LYS A 239 -19.09 18.02 -5.47
N ILE A 240 -18.32 17.26 -6.22
CA ILE A 240 -18.81 16.52 -7.40
C ILE A 240 -18.99 15.06 -6.98
N GLY A 241 -20.21 14.69 -6.59
CA GLY A 241 -20.59 13.38 -6.04
C GLY A 241 -20.07 12.20 -6.87
N ILE A 242 -19.07 11.52 -6.35
CA ILE A 242 -18.66 10.21 -6.84
C ILE A 242 -19.53 9.16 -6.16
N ASN A 243 -20.38 8.52 -6.94
CA ASN A 243 -21.20 7.37 -6.52
C ASN A 243 -20.33 6.28 -5.88
N ALA A 244 -20.68 5.89 -4.68
CA ALA A 244 -20.08 4.77 -3.95
C ALA A 244 -20.07 3.51 -4.82
N ILE A 245 -18.88 3.09 -5.22
CA ILE A 245 -18.68 1.83 -5.95
C ILE A 245 -18.67 0.71 -4.91
N ASN A 246 -19.57 -0.25 -5.07
CA ASN A 246 -19.64 -1.49 -4.28
C ASN A 246 -18.32 -2.27 -4.35
N SER A 247 -17.45 -2.09 -3.38
CA SER A 247 -16.21 -2.86 -3.20
C SER A 247 -16.41 -3.93 -2.11
N GLY A 248 -17.16 -4.99 -2.46
CA GLY A 248 -17.55 -6.05 -1.51
C GLY A 248 -16.44 -6.97 -1.02
N SER A 249 -15.22 -6.94 -1.58
CA SER A 249 -14.26 -8.02 -1.35
C SER A 249 -13.56 -8.01 0.02
N LEU A 250 -13.37 -6.84 0.63
CA LEU A 250 -12.72 -6.74 1.94
C LEU A 250 -13.74 -6.77 3.11
N ILE A 251 -14.95 -6.25 2.86
CA ILE A 251 -16.03 -6.19 3.86
C ILE A 251 -16.58 -7.58 4.13
N ASP A 252 -16.73 -8.43 3.10
CA ASP A 252 -17.27 -9.79 3.23
C ASP A 252 -16.43 -10.74 4.11
N ARG A 253 -15.21 -10.34 4.50
CA ARG A 253 -14.32 -11.14 5.36
C ARG A 253 -14.36 -10.75 6.85
N ILE A 254 -15.00 -9.62 7.17
CA ILE A 254 -15.01 -9.04 8.53
C ILE A 254 -16.42 -9.19 9.18
N VAL A 255 -17.44 -9.39 8.37
CA VAL A 255 -18.81 -9.69 8.80
C VAL A 255 -19.06 -11.17 8.78
#